data_86f9bc70504ec0ab04f0713a13bff621
#
_entry.id   86f9bc70504ec0ab04f0713a13bff621
#
_cell.length_a   1.000
_cell.length_b   1.000
_cell.length_c   1.000
_cell.angle_alpha   90.00
_cell.angle_beta   90.00
_cell.angle_gamma   90.00
#
_symmetry.space_group_name_H-M   'P 1'
#
loop_
_entity.id
_entity.type
_entity.pdbx_description
1 polymer ?
#
loop_
_entity_poly.entity_id
_entity_poly.type
_entity_poly.pdbx_seq_one_letter_code
_entity_poly.pdbx_strand_id
1 'polypeptide(L)'
;IENRAGGLHAPDSAPVVLTGTIVDFVESSKGGRLVRFDAQGIDPATGAPRTLDEAIHAAGHVPLPPYITKYEGDPEKYQTVYAMHEEHSAAAPTAGLHFTPELIERIEAKGVKWACVELEVGIDTFRLVTEDDPTQHVMHTERYHVSQEVVDAVHATKAAGHRVIAVGTTSVRSLESAWQAGASADPCGVSALRFSEEPGDIVVRENATTNLYLMPGSQFHVVDAMITNFHVPRSTLMMLVSAFSTREQIM
;
A
#
# COMPACT_ATOMS: atom_id res chain seq x y z
N ILE A 1 -2.91 -18.88 19.88
CA ILE A 1 -3.62 -17.58 19.91
C ILE A 1 -5.07 -17.86 19.49
N GLU A 2 -6.01 -17.46 20.31
CA GLU A 2 -7.44 -17.59 20.05
C GLU A 2 -8.00 -16.23 19.63
N ASN A 3 -8.75 -16.20 18.55
CA ASN A 3 -9.46 -15.02 18.10
C ASN A 3 -10.97 -15.27 18.17
N ARG A 4 -11.69 -14.30 18.69
CA ARG A 4 -13.13 -14.38 18.95
C ARG A 4 -13.91 -13.58 17.92
N ALA A 5 -15.17 -13.98 17.71
CA ALA A 5 -16.08 -13.22 16.87
C ALA A 5 -16.23 -11.79 17.43
N GLY A 6 -16.08 -10.78 16.58
CA GLY A 6 -16.05 -9.36 16.96
C GLY A 6 -14.64 -8.79 17.15
N GLY A 7 -13.60 -9.58 16.88
CA GLY A 7 -12.22 -9.13 16.80
C GLY A 7 -11.60 -8.69 18.14
N LEU A 8 -10.73 -7.68 18.11
CA LEU A 8 -9.90 -7.26 19.24
C LEU A 8 -10.69 -6.80 20.48
N HIS A 9 -11.90 -6.31 20.28
CA HIS A 9 -12.79 -5.81 21.35
C HIS A 9 -13.90 -6.79 21.73
N ALA A 10 -13.84 -8.05 21.23
CA ALA A 10 -14.81 -9.04 21.56
C ALA A 10 -14.82 -9.36 23.07
N PRO A 11 -15.99 -9.49 23.71
CA PRO A 11 -16.05 -9.90 25.11
C PRO A 11 -15.53 -11.34 25.25
N ASP A 12 -14.99 -11.65 26.46
CA ASP A 12 -14.46 -13.00 26.77
C ASP A 12 -15.48 -14.13 26.57
N SER A 13 -16.77 -13.80 26.61
CA SER A 13 -17.88 -14.72 26.34
C SER A 13 -18.14 -14.97 24.87
N ALA A 14 -17.55 -14.20 23.95
CA ALA A 14 -17.75 -14.43 22.52
C ALA A 14 -17.07 -15.74 22.09
N PRO A 15 -17.66 -16.48 21.15
CA PRO A 15 -17.11 -17.76 20.71
C PRO A 15 -15.78 -17.57 20.00
N VAL A 16 -14.84 -18.49 20.24
CA VAL A 16 -13.61 -18.58 19.47
C VAL A 16 -13.98 -19.03 18.05
N VAL A 17 -13.55 -18.26 17.04
CA VAL A 17 -13.84 -18.55 15.63
C VAL A 17 -12.59 -18.87 14.82
N LEU A 18 -11.42 -18.47 15.33
CA LEU A 18 -10.13 -18.69 14.67
C LEU A 18 -9.05 -18.98 15.71
N THR A 19 -8.25 -20.01 15.48
CA THR A 19 -7.06 -20.29 16.27
C THR A 19 -5.82 -20.18 15.41
N GLY A 20 -4.79 -19.51 15.93
CA GLY A 20 -3.48 -19.38 15.27
C GLY A 20 -2.41 -20.13 16.06
N THR A 21 -1.70 -21.04 15.41
CA THR A 21 -0.55 -21.75 15.97
C THR A 21 0.73 -21.25 15.30
N ILE A 22 1.65 -20.69 16.08
CA ILE A 22 2.98 -20.32 15.57
C ILE A 22 3.74 -21.62 15.27
N VAL A 23 4.09 -21.82 14.01
CA VAL A 23 4.76 -23.06 13.55
C VAL A 23 6.23 -22.83 13.26
N ASP A 24 6.63 -21.57 12.92
CA ASP A 24 8.02 -21.23 12.63
C ASP A 24 8.27 -19.72 12.71
N PHE A 25 9.52 -19.32 12.53
CA PHE A 25 9.99 -17.96 12.46
C PHE A 25 10.44 -17.63 11.02
N VAL A 26 10.16 -16.42 10.56
CA VAL A 26 10.64 -15.95 9.27
C VAL A 26 12.00 -15.27 9.46
N GLU A 27 13.07 -15.93 9.02
CA GLU A 27 14.46 -15.46 9.22
C GLU A 27 14.74 -14.09 8.56
N SER A 28 14.08 -13.81 7.44
CA SER A 28 14.26 -12.56 6.67
C SER A 28 13.55 -11.35 7.28
N SER A 29 12.64 -11.55 8.24
CA SER A 29 11.91 -10.46 8.89
C SER A 29 12.22 -10.42 10.38
N LYS A 30 12.64 -9.24 10.88
CA LYS A 30 12.86 -9.03 12.33
C LYS A 30 11.53 -9.19 13.08
N GLY A 31 11.27 -10.39 13.59
CA GLY A 31 10.08 -10.70 14.37
C GLY A 31 8.93 -11.37 13.61
N GLY A 32 9.10 -11.70 12.34
CA GLY A 32 8.11 -12.46 11.56
C GLY A 32 7.83 -13.85 12.14
N ARG A 33 6.61 -14.31 12.03
CA ARG A 33 6.15 -15.62 12.47
C ARG A 33 5.37 -16.29 11.35
N LEU A 34 5.62 -17.57 11.15
CA LEU A 34 4.74 -18.40 10.33
C LEU A 34 3.63 -18.95 11.23
N VAL A 35 2.40 -18.63 10.91
CA VAL A 35 1.23 -19.02 11.72
C VAL A 35 0.32 -19.89 10.87
N ARG A 36 -0.02 -21.08 11.42
CA ARG A 36 -1.09 -21.89 10.87
C ARG A 36 -2.41 -21.47 11.51
N PHE A 37 -3.41 -21.16 10.69
CA PHE A 37 -4.75 -20.82 11.14
C PHE A 37 -5.70 -22.01 10.97
N ASP A 38 -6.54 -22.21 11.99
CA ASP A 38 -7.58 -23.22 12.00
C ASP A 38 -8.91 -22.54 12.34
N ALA A 39 -9.90 -22.64 11.43
CA ALA A 39 -11.25 -22.14 11.65
C ALA A 39 -11.97 -22.95 12.72
N GLN A 40 -12.77 -22.29 13.55
CA GLN A 40 -13.50 -22.89 14.64
C GLN A 40 -15.01 -22.58 14.55
N GLY A 41 -15.80 -23.55 14.98
CA GLY A 41 -17.25 -23.39 15.13
C GLY A 41 -18.04 -23.57 13.83
N ILE A 42 -19.27 -23.15 13.89
CA ILE A 42 -20.26 -23.26 12.81
C ILE A 42 -20.64 -21.86 12.35
N ASP A 43 -20.79 -21.69 11.06
CA ASP A 43 -21.35 -20.46 10.51
C ASP A 43 -22.86 -20.38 10.86
N PRO A 44 -23.28 -19.30 11.56
CA PRO A 44 -24.69 -19.21 11.98
C PRO A 44 -25.66 -18.99 10.81
N ALA A 45 -25.20 -18.54 9.67
CA ALA A 45 -26.04 -18.32 8.50
C ALA A 45 -26.33 -19.62 7.73
N THR A 46 -25.34 -20.49 7.63
CA THR A 46 -25.41 -21.72 6.83
C THR A 46 -25.60 -22.99 7.66
N GLY A 47 -25.25 -22.95 8.96
CA GLY A 47 -25.22 -24.12 9.82
C GLY A 47 -24.11 -25.14 9.52
N ALA A 48 -23.18 -24.78 8.63
CA ALA A 48 -22.02 -25.60 8.24
C ALA A 48 -20.77 -25.24 9.06
N PRO A 49 -19.73 -26.10 9.10
CA PRO A 49 -18.44 -25.73 9.64
C PRO A 49 -17.89 -24.47 8.91
N ARG A 50 -17.34 -23.52 9.67
CA ARG A 50 -16.76 -22.31 9.10
C ARG A 50 -15.60 -22.65 8.17
N THR A 51 -15.54 -21.98 7.04
CA THR A 51 -14.33 -21.89 6.22
C THR A 51 -13.30 -20.98 6.89
N LEU A 52 -12.06 -21.03 6.42
CA LEU A 52 -11.00 -20.16 6.93
C LEU A 52 -11.33 -18.68 6.68
N ASP A 53 -11.84 -18.36 5.50
CA ASP A 53 -12.22 -16.99 5.11
C ASP A 53 -13.35 -16.45 6.00
N GLU A 54 -14.39 -17.22 6.23
CA GLU A 54 -15.47 -16.86 7.17
C GLU A 54 -14.98 -16.65 8.59
N ALA A 55 -14.00 -17.44 9.03
CA ALA A 55 -13.41 -17.29 10.36
C ALA A 55 -12.53 -16.04 10.46
N ILE A 56 -11.76 -15.74 9.42
CA ILE A 56 -10.95 -14.51 9.31
C ILE A 56 -11.85 -13.29 9.32
N HIS A 57 -12.91 -13.26 8.51
CA HIS A 57 -13.88 -12.15 8.49
C HIS A 57 -14.59 -11.98 9.85
N ALA A 58 -14.95 -13.07 10.50
CA ALA A 58 -15.63 -13.01 11.81
C ALA A 58 -14.71 -12.53 12.95
N ALA A 59 -13.41 -12.77 12.85
CA ALA A 59 -12.40 -12.37 13.85
C ALA A 59 -11.68 -11.07 13.47
N GLY A 60 -11.69 -10.71 12.19
CA GLY A 60 -10.95 -9.57 11.63
C GLY A 60 -11.54 -8.23 12.01
N HIS A 61 -10.70 -7.23 11.92
CA HIS A 61 -11.08 -5.81 11.99
C HIS A 61 -10.13 -5.02 11.09
N VAL A 62 -10.57 -3.84 10.66
CA VAL A 62 -9.75 -2.95 9.85
C VAL A 62 -8.48 -2.57 10.63
N PRO A 63 -7.27 -2.87 10.11
CA PRO A 63 -6.04 -2.51 10.78
C PRO A 63 -5.86 -0.99 10.75
N LEU A 64 -5.61 -0.40 11.90
CA LEU A 64 -5.29 1.02 12.02
C LEU A 64 -3.79 1.21 12.22
N PRO A 65 -3.22 2.34 11.77
CA PRO A 65 -1.83 2.67 12.07
C PRO A 65 -1.55 2.62 13.57
N PRO A 66 -0.36 2.18 14.01
CA PRO A 66 -0.04 2.00 15.42
C PRO A 66 -0.19 3.25 16.30
N TYR A 67 -0.17 4.44 15.68
CA TYR A 67 -0.36 5.71 16.41
C TYR A 67 -1.84 6.06 16.66
N ILE A 68 -2.78 5.34 16.04
CA ILE A 68 -4.22 5.45 16.32
C ILE A 68 -4.58 4.39 17.36
N THR A 69 -4.52 4.76 18.63
CA THR A 69 -4.70 3.82 19.74
C THR A 69 -6.15 3.72 20.24
N LYS A 70 -7.00 4.68 19.91
CA LYS A 70 -8.40 4.74 20.35
C LYS A 70 -9.26 5.24 19.18
N TYR A 71 -9.82 4.34 18.44
CA TYR A 71 -10.79 4.66 17.42
C TYR A 71 -12.09 3.91 17.72
N GLU A 72 -13.12 4.66 18.04
CA GLU A 72 -14.47 4.14 18.35
C GLU A 72 -15.46 4.46 17.21
N GLY A 73 -14.95 4.93 16.08
CA GLY A 73 -15.75 5.30 14.92
C GLY A 73 -16.08 4.12 14.02
N ASP A 74 -16.82 4.42 12.97
CA ASP A 74 -17.17 3.47 11.91
C ASP A 74 -15.91 3.03 11.15
N PRO A 75 -15.56 1.72 11.12
CA PRO A 75 -14.40 1.22 10.38
C PRO A 75 -14.43 1.54 8.89
N GLU A 76 -15.60 1.64 8.28
CA GLU A 76 -15.77 1.98 6.87
C GLU A 76 -15.23 3.38 6.53
N LYS A 77 -15.15 4.28 7.50
CA LYS A 77 -14.52 5.59 7.31
C LYS A 77 -13.01 5.53 7.11
N TYR A 78 -12.40 4.38 7.37
CA TYR A 78 -10.98 4.14 7.12
C TYR A 78 -10.74 3.38 5.80
N GLN A 79 -11.74 3.36 4.92
CA GLN A 79 -11.65 2.83 3.56
C GLN A 79 -11.86 3.95 2.54
N THR A 80 -11.18 3.85 1.40
CA THR A 80 -11.40 4.79 0.28
C THR A 80 -12.66 4.39 -0.47
N VAL A 81 -13.32 5.38 -1.10
CA VAL A 81 -14.54 5.14 -1.92
C VAL A 81 -14.27 4.33 -3.18
N TYR A 82 -13.01 4.10 -3.51
CA TYR A 82 -12.56 3.30 -4.65
C TYR A 82 -11.82 2.02 -4.21
N ALA A 83 -11.91 1.63 -2.94
CA ALA A 83 -11.38 0.36 -2.48
C ALA A 83 -12.07 -0.80 -3.21
N MET A 84 -11.27 -1.72 -3.75
CA MET A 84 -11.77 -2.96 -4.35
C MET A 84 -12.12 -3.96 -3.24
N HIS A 85 -12.88 -4.99 -3.58
CA HIS A 85 -13.36 -5.97 -2.61
C HIS A 85 -12.30 -6.99 -2.12
N GLU A 86 -11.06 -6.84 -2.56
CA GLU A 86 -9.96 -7.73 -2.17
C GLU A 86 -9.18 -7.14 -0.99
N GLU A 87 -9.05 -7.91 0.09
CA GLU A 87 -8.48 -7.50 1.38
C GLU A 87 -7.05 -8.04 1.53
N HIS A 88 -6.07 -7.41 0.88
CA HIS A 88 -4.68 -7.87 0.90
C HIS A 88 -3.70 -6.91 1.60
N SER A 89 -4.15 -5.71 1.95
CA SER A 89 -3.30 -4.67 2.53
C SER A 89 -3.47 -4.55 4.03
N ALA A 90 -2.36 -4.41 4.75
CA ALA A 90 -2.34 -4.08 6.18
C ALA A 90 -2.51 -2.57 6.46
N ALA A 91 -2.55 -1.73 5.43
CA ALA A 91 -2.71 -0.29 5.57
C ALA A 91 -3.59 0.29 4.47
N ALA A 92 -4.52 1.16 4.84
CA ALA A 92 -5.34 1.90 3.89
C ALA A 92 -4.54 3.04 3.23
N PRO A 93 -4.85 3.41 1.97
CA PRO A 93 -4.25 4.56 1.28
C PRO A 93 -4.84 5.88 1.81
N THR A 94 -4.41 6.29 3.01
CA THR A 94 -5.04 7.36 3.79
C THR A 94 -5.11 8.71 3.09
N ALA A 95 -4.24 9.00 2.14
CA ALA A 95 -4.34 10.20 1.29
C ALA A 95 -5.61 10.20 0.43
N GLY A 96 -6.12 9.03 0.10
CA GLY A 96 -7.34 8.83 -0.66
C GLY A 96 -8.64 9.04 0.12
N LEU A 97 -8.60 9.02 1.46
CA LEU A 97 -9.77 9.20 2.31
C LEU A 97 -10.44 10.57 2.17
N HIS A 98 -9.73 11.54 1.61
CA HIS A 98 -10.24 12.90 1.35
C HIS A 98 -11.15 12.97 0.10
N PHE A 99 -11.14 11.92 -0.73
CA PHE A 99 -11.91 11.88 -1.97
C PHE A 99 -13.27 11.25 -1.72
N THR A 100 -14.32 11.96 -2.08
CA THR A 100 -15.69 11.44 -2.11
C THR A 100 -16.10 11.15 -3.56
N PRO A 101 -17.14 10.33 -3.80
CA PRO A 101 -17.63 10.10 -5.16
C PRO A 101 -17.95 11.40 -5.89
N GLU A 102 -18.60 12.35 -5.21
CA GLU A 102 -18.97 13.66 -5.79
C GLU A 102 -17.74 14.51 -6.12
N LEU A 103 -16.65 14.40 -5.33
CA LEU A 103 -15.40 15.09 -5.63
C LEU A 103 -14.74 14.49 -6.86
N ILE A 104 -14.72 13.17 -6.99
CA ILE A 104 -14.17 12.47 -8.16
C ILE A 104 -14.96 12.86 -9.41
N GLU A 105 -16.29 12.81 -9.38
CA GLU A 105 -17.14 13.26 -10.50
C GLU A 105 -16.86 14.72 -10.91
N ARG A 106 -16.64 15.59 -9.95
CA ARG A 106 -16.31 17.01 -10.24
C ARG A 106 -14.92 17.18 -10.84
N ILE A 107 -13.96 16.32 -10.48
CA ILE A 107 -12.62 16.28 -11.05
C ILE A 107 -12.72 15.83 -12.51
N GLU A 108 -13.42 14.73 -12.77
CA GLU A 108 -13.62 14.19 -14.12
C GLU A 108 -14.40 15.15 -15.02
N ALA A 109 -15.43 15.82 -14.50
CA ALA A 109 -16.17 16.86 -15.23
C ALA A 109 -15.30 18.06 -15.67
N LYS A 110 -14.13 18.22 -15.07
CA LYS A 110 -13.12 19.21 -15.49
C LYS A 110 -12.14 18.68 -16.55
N GLY A 111 -12.33 17.44 -17.00
CA GLY A 111 -11.47 16.79 -17.99
C GLY A 111 -10.22 16.13 -17.39
N VAL A 112 -10.13 16.02 -16.07
CA VAL A 112 -9.05 15.26 -15.42
C VAL A 112 -9.41 13.78 -15.43
N LYS A 113 -8.50 12.95 -15.89
CA LYS A 113 -8.69 11.49 -15.84
C LYS A 113 -8.39 10.96 -14.45
N TRP A 114 -9.22 10.07 -13.97
CA TRP A 114 -9.03 9.31 -12.74
C TRP A 114 -8.67 7.86 -13.09
N ALA A 115 -7.63 7.32 -12.45
CA ALA A 115 -7.21 5.93 -12.62
C ALA A 115 -6.67 5.39 -11.30
N CYS A 116 -6.75 4.08 -11.09
CA CYS A 116 -6.30 3.43 -9.87
C CYS A 116 -5.15 2.47 -10.15
N VAL A 117 -4.20 2.42 -9.23
CA VAL A 117 -3.15 1.41 -9.13
C VAL A 117 -3.37 0.59 -7.87
N GLU A 118 -2.87 -0.65 -7.86
CA GLU A 118 -2.96 -1.51 -6.70
C GLU A 118 -1.58 -1.67 -6.06
N LEU A 119 -1.55 -1.69 -4.74
CA LEU A 119 -0.38 -2.03 -3.94
C LEU A 119 -0.82 -2.82 -2.71
N GLU A 120 -0.29 -4.01 -2.53
CA GLU A 120 -0.46 -4.82 -1.32
C GLU A 120 0.50 -4.30 -0.25
N VAL A 121 0.01 -3.41 0.60
CA VAL A 121 0.83 -2.75 1.62
C VAL A 121 1.02 -3.66 2.82
N GLY A 122 2.27 -4.04 3.08
CA GLY A 122 2.66 -4.81 4.26
C GLY A 122 2.74 -3.95 5.53
N ILE A 123 2.75 -4.62 6.70
CA ILE A 123 2.87 -3.96 8.01
C ILE A 123 4.20 -3.21 8.17
N ASP A 124 5.22 -3.58 7.40
CA ASP A 124 6.55 -2.96 7.41
C ASP A 124 6.53 -1.50 6.92
N THR A 125 5.45 -1.06 6.26
CA THR A 125 5.27 0.35 5.87
C THR A 125 5.28 1.32 7.08
N PHE A 126 4.93 0.81 8.27
CA PHE A 126 4.95 1.59 9.51
C PHE A 126 6.30 1.54 10.27
N ARG A 127 7.28 0.81 9.72
CA ARG A 127 8.59 0.70 10.35
C ARG A 127 9.38 2.00 10.21
N LEU A 128 9.99 2.43 11.31
CA LEU A 128 10.88 3.57 11.31
C LEU A 128 12.26 3.17 10.77
N VAL A 129 12.92 4.12 10.10
CA VAL A 129 14.34 4.00 9.74
C VAL A 129 15.17 4.14 11.01
N THR A 130 15.85 3.08 11.37
CA THR A 130 16.68 2.99 12.59
C THR A 130 18.15 3.21 12.31
N GLU A 131 18.55 3.08 11.07
CA GLU A 131 19.91 3.29 10.59
C GLU A 131 20.31 4.79 10.73
N ASP A 132 21.54 5.06 11.15
CA ASP A 132 22.08 6.42 11.23
C ASP A 132 22.24 7.04 9.83
N ASP A 133 22.64 6.22 8.86
CA ASP A 133 22.65 6.56 7.44
C ASP A 133 21.41 5.94 6.76
N PRO A 134 20.41 6.76 6.38
CA PRO A 134 19.19 6.25 5.78
C PRO A 134 19.42 5.55 4.42
N THR A 135 20.57 5.75 3.76
CA THR A 135 20.91 5.06 2.51
C THR A 135 21.19 3.57 2.73
N GLN A 136 21.47 3.16 3.97
CA GLN A 136 21.71 1.77 4.35
C GLN A 136 20.40 1.04 4.72
N HIS A 137 19.27 1.73 4.71
CA HIS A 137 18.00 1.12 5.02
C HIS A 137 17.59 0.13 3.94
N VAL A 138 17.27 -1.10 4.34
CA VAL A 138 16.75 -2.13 3.43
C VAL A 138 15.24 -1.99 3.34
N MET A 139 14.78 -1.55 2.18
CA MET A 139 13.35 -1.38 1.92
C MET A 139 12.66 -2.75 1.82
N HIS A 140 11.50 -2.88 2.43
CA HIS A 140 10.66 -4.06 2.31
C HIS A 140 10.08 -4.19 0.90
N THR A 141 9.73 -5.42 0.54
CA THR A 141 9.15 -5.75 -0.75
C THR A 141 7.63 -5.82 -0.64
N GLU A 142 6.94 -5.17 -1.56
CA GLU A 142 5.48 -5.16 -1.68
C GLU A 142 5.07 -5.56 -3.10
N ARG A 143 3.89 -6.19 -3.23
CA ARG A 143 3.31 -6.49 -4.54
C ARG A 143 2.54 -5.30 -5.05
N TYR A 144 2.56 -5.11 -6.37
CA TYR A 144 1.82 -4.04 -7.00
C TYR A 144 1.32 -4.43 -8.39
N HIS A 145 0.29 -3.72 -8.84
CA HIS A 145 -0.28 -3.88 -10.15
C HIS A 145 -0.49 -2.50 -10.80
N VAL A 146 -0.09 -2.39 -12.08
CA VAL A 146 -0.34 -1.24 -12.95
C VAL A 146 -0.93 -1.76 -14.24
N SER A 147 -2.21 -1.48 -14.46
CA SER A 147 -2.97 -1.96 -15.61
C SER A 147 -2.60 -1.25 -16.91
N GLN A 148 -3.00 -1.84 -18.04
CA GLN A 148 -2.86 -1.21 -19.36
C GLN A 148 -3.61 0.13 -19.40
N GLU A 149 -4.78 0.22 -18.79
CA GLU A 149 -5.55 1.47 -18.72
C GLU A 149 -4.77 2.61 -18.07
N VAL A 150 -4.07 2.32 -16.97
CA VAL A 150 -3.19 3.30 -16.29
C VAL A 150 -2.05 3.72 -17.19
N VAL A 151 -1.38 2.77 -17.85
CA VAL A 151 -0.28 3.05 -18.78
C VAL A 151 -0.76 3.95 -19.91
N ASP A 152 -1.88 3.64 -20.53
CA ASP A 152 -2.46 4.43 -21.63
C ASP A 152 -2.86 5.84 -21.15
N ALA A 153 -3.40 5.96 -19.94
CA ALA A 153 -3.77 7.25 -19.35
C ALA A 153 -2.52 8.11 -19.09
N VAL A 154 -1.42 7.51 -18.59
CA VAL A 154 -0.15 8.20 -18.38
C VAL A 154 0.42 8.69 -19.71
N HIS A 155 0.47 7.82 -20.73
CA HIS A 155 0.96 8.18 -22.07
C HIS A 155 0.16 9.33 -22.66
N ALA A 156 -1.17 9.24 -22.64
CA ALA A 156 -2.03 10.30 -23.16
C ALA A 156 -1.84 11.63 -22.42
N THR A 157 -1.66 11.57 -21.09
CA THR A 157 -1.43 12.74 -20.26
C THR A 157 -0.09 13.40 -20.59
N LYS A 158 0.99 12.62 -20.68
CA LYS A 158 2.33 13.13 -20.99
C LYS A 158 2.40 13.66 -22.44
N ALA A 159 1.82 12.96 -23.40
CA ALA A 159 1.76 13.40 -24.80
C ALA A 159 1.01 14.73 -24.97
N ALA A 160 0.00 14.99 -24.15
CA ALA A 160 -0.73 16.26 -24.11
C ALA A 160 0.00 17.38 -23.36
N GLY A 161 1.18 17.12 -22.80
CA GLY A 161 1.94 18.10 -22.00
C GLY A 161 1.33 18.37 -20.63
N HIS A 162 0.50 17.46 -20.13
CA HIS A 162 -0.13 17.55 -18.82
C HIS A 162 0.63 16.76 -17.75
N ARG A 163 0.18 16.86 -16.50
CA ARG A 163 0.83 16.29 -15.32
C ARG A 163 0.13 15.03 -14.83
N VAL A 164 0.93 14.06 -14.41
CA VAL A 164 0.49 12.89 -13.64
C VAL A 164 0.60 13.23 -12.16
N ILE A 165 -0.51 13.21 -11.45
CA ILE A 165 -0.61 13.54 -10.02
C ILE A 165 -0.96 12.27 -9.27
N ALA A 166 -0.04 11.78 -8.44
CA ALA A 166 -0.28 10.61 -7.61
C ALA A 166 -0.97 10.99 -6.29
N VAL A 167 -1.97 10.21 -5.88
CA VAL A 167 -2.61 10.32 -4.57
C VAL A 167 -2.07 9.22 -3.67
N GLY A 168 -1.25 9.61 -2.69
CA GLY A 168 -0.56 8.72 -1.78
C GLY A 168 0.85 8.31 -2.24
N THR A 169 1.71 8.06 -1.27
CA THR A 169 3.09 7.58 -1.48
C THR A 169 3.12 6.19 -2.12
N THR A 170 2.11 5.37 -1.85
CA THR A 170 1.91 4.04 -2.46
C THR A 170 1.72 4.13 -3.97
N SER A 171 0.90 5.09 -4.44
CA SER A 171 0.70 5.33 -5.88
C SER A 171 1.97 5.80 -6.56
N VAL A 172 2.76 6.66 -5.92
CA VAL A 172 4.08 7.06 -6.44
C VAL A 172 4.98 5.84 -6.61
N ARG A 173 5.10 5.00 -5.58
CA ARG A 173 5.95 3.81 -5.65
C ARG A 173 5.52 2.85 -6.75
N SER A 174 4.22 2.59 -6.90
CA SER A 174 3.70 1.72 -7.97
C SER A 174 4.03 2.26 -9.36
N LEU A 175 3.75 3.53 -9.61
CA LEU A 175 3.99 4.16 -10.91
C LEU A 175 5.48 4.25 -11.26
N GLU A 176 6.32 4.69 -10.34
CA GLU A 176 7.77 4.78 -10.56
C GLU A 176 8.43 3.39 -10.67
N SER A 177 7.89 2.37 -9.99
CA SER A 177 8.34 0.98 -10.14
C SER A 177 7.92 0.36 -11.48
N ALA A 178 6.88 0.88 -12.11
CA ALA A 178 6.44 0.45 -13.43
C ALA A 178 7.24 1.09 -14.57
N TRP A 179 8.00 2.15 -14.29
CA TRP A 179 8.89 2.74 -15.28
C TRP A 179 10.09 1.81 -15.56
N GLN A 180 10.47 1.70 -16.82
CA GLN A 180 11.55 0.84 -17.29
C GLN A 180 12.47 1.61 -18.22
N ALA A 181 13.76 1.69 -17.88
CA ALA A 181 14.78 2.19 -18.78
C ALA A 181 15.03 1.20 -19.91
N GLY A 182 15.13 1.67 -21.15
CA GLY A 182 15.39 0.93 -22.40
C GLY A 182 15.42 -0.61 -22.36
N ALA A 183 15.58 -1.30 -23.42
CA ALA A 183 15.33 -2.77 -23.56
C ALA A 183 16.18 -3.74 -22.71
N SER A 184 16.85 -3.30 -21.65
CA SER A 184 17.55 -4.16 -20.68
C SER A 184 16.76 -4.33 -19.39
N ALA A 185 15.57 -4.92 -19.50
CA ALA A 185 14.75 -5.26 -18.36
C ALA A 185 15.40 -6.37 -17.53
N ASP A 186 15.62 -6.12 -16.25
CA ASP A 186 15.79 -7.16 -15.26
C ASP A 186 14.40 -7.69 -14.88
N PRO A 187 14.05 -8.94 -15.26
CA PRO A 187 12.72 -9.49 -15.00
C PRO A 187 12.40 -9.67 -13.50
N CYS A 188 13.38 -9.51 -12.62
CA CYS A 188 13.19 -9.67 -11.18
C CYS A 188 12.88 -8.38 -10.42
N GLY A 189 12.83 -7.21 -11.06
CA GLY A 189 12.42 -5.94 -10.42
C GLY A 189 13.35 -5.46 -9.30
N VAL A 190 14.55 -6.01 -9.17
CA VAL A 190 15.53 -5.69 -8.12
C VAL A 190 16.53 -4.64 -8.59
N SER A 191 16.25 -3.92 -9.65
CA SER A 191 17.10 -2.79 -10.03
C SER A 191 16.92 -1.66 -9.05
N ALA A 192 17.90 -1.47 -8.18
CA ALA A 192 18.16 -0.14 -7.66
C ALA A 192 18.16 0.82 -8.86
N LEU A 193 17.29 1.84 -8.83
CA LEU A 193 17.19 2.84 -9.91
C LEU A 193 18.59 3.37 -10.20
N ARG A 194 19.26 2.79 -11.17
CA ARG A 194 20.38 3.44 -11.80
C ARG A 194 19.76 4.44 -12.75
N PHE A 195 19.86 5.70 -12.40
CA PHE A 195 19.49 6.80 -13.26
C PHE A 195 20.27 6.67 -14.56
N SER A 196 19.63 6.07 -15.57
CA SER A 196 20.17 6.06 -16.92
C SER A 196 19.55 7.27 -17.62
N GLU A 197 20.38 8.02 -18.34
CA GLU A 197 19.92 9.09 -19.24
C GLU A 197 19.19 8.50 -20.48
N GLU A 198 19.04 7.19 -20.55
CA GLU A 198 18.35 6.51 -21.63
C GLU A 198 16.84 6.70 -21.52
N PRO A 199 16.14 6.91 -22.65
CA PRO A 199 14.70 7.00 -22.66
C PRO A 199 14.08 5.70 -22.14
N GLY A 200 13.22 5.82 -21.15
CA GLY A 200 12.44 4.73 -20.59
C GLY A 200 10.95 4.98 -20.77
N ASP A 201 10.15 4.02 -20.40
CA ASP A 201 8.70 4.10 -20.47
C ASP A 201 8.03 3.41 -19.29
N ILE A 202 6.79 3.81 -19.00
CA ILE A 202 5.95 3.09 -18.05
C ILE A 202 5.37 1.86 -18.75
N VAL A 203 5.40 0.72 -18.08
CA VAL A 203 4.92 -0.55 -18.63
C VAL A 203 3.90 -1.21 -17.70
N VAL A 204 3.04 -2.04 -18.27
CA VAL A 204 2.09 -2.86 -17.51
C VAL A 204 2.85 -3.76 -16.53
N ARG A 205 2.34 -3.85 -15.32
CA ARG A 205 2.84 -4.73 -14.26
C ARG A 205 1.70 -5.52 -13.65
N GLU A 206 1.71 -6.82 -13.85
CA GLU A 206 0.76 -7.74 -13.24
C GLU A 206 1.46 -8.52 -12.13
N ASN A 207 0.97 -8.38 -10.89
CA ASN A 207 1.53 -9.08 -9.71
C ASN A 207 3.06 -8.93 -9.56
N ALA A 208 3.58 -7.78 -9.94
CA ALA A 208 4.99 -7.46 -9.79
C ALA A 208 5.35 -7.13 -8.34
N THR A 209 6.62 -7.17 -8.01
CA THR A 209 7.11 -6.76 -6.69
C THR A 209 7.99 -5.53 -6.78
N THR A 210 7.96 -4.70 -5.74
CA THR A 210 8.83 -3.53 -5.63
C THR A 210 9.44 -3.40 -4.24
N ASN A 211 10.71 -3.06 -4.20
CA ASN A 211 11.43 -2.57 -3.03
C ASN A 211 11.97 -1.15 -3.26
N LEU A 212 11.36 -0.41 -4.17
CA LEU A 212 11.77 0.93 -4.55
C LEU A 212 11.84 1.85 -3.33
N TYR A 213 13.01 2.42 -3.09
CA TYR A 213 13.28 3.39 -2.04
C TYR A 213 13.59 4.75 -2.64
N LEU A 214 12.61 5.65 -2.59
CA LEU A 214 12.75 7.02 -3.06
C LEU A 214 13.22 7.92 -1.93
N MET A 215 14.26 8.71 -2.18
CA MET A 215 14.90 9.60 -1.22
C MET A 215 15.36 10.89 -1.90
N PRO A 216 15.77 11.92 -1.16
CA PRO A 216 16.33 13.16 -1.76
C PRO A 216 17.41 12.85 -2.79
N GLY A 217 17.26 13.41 -4.00
CA GLY A 217 18.11 13.13 -5.15
C GLY A 217 17.58 12.06 -6.11
N SER A 218 16.50 11.34 -5.74
CA SER A 218 15.81 10.48 -6.70
C SER A 218 15.17 11.28 -7.82
N GLN A 219 15.20 10.72 -9.03
CA GLN A 219 14.48 11.28 -10.18
C GLN A 219 13.12 10.58 -10.30
N PHE A 220 12.12 11.35 -10.69
CA PHE A 220 10.78 10.85 -10.99
C PHE A 220 10.59 10.85 -12.50
N HIS A 221 10.12 9.74 -13.04
CA HIS A 221 9.95 9.55 -14.47
C HIS A 221 8.49 9.62 -14.90
N VAL A 222 7.59 9.18 -14.03
CA VAL A 222 6.16 9.09 -14.30
C VAL A 222 5.40 10.20 -13.59
N VAL A 223 5.66 10.39 -12.29
CA VAL A 223 4.88 11.26 -11.41
C VAL A 223 5.44 12.68 -11.38
N ASP A 224 4.59 13.66 -11.67
CA ASP A 224 4.97 15.08 -11.68
C ASP A 224 4.62 15.78 -10.36
N ALA A 225 3.62 15.29 -9.64
CA ALA A 225 3.20 15.85 -8.35
C ALA A 225 2.52 14.78 -7.49
N MET A 226 2.47 15.03 -6.20
CA MET A 226 1.85 14.12 -5.23
C MET A 226 0.94 14.87 -4.28
N ILE A 227 -0.22 14.25 -3.97
CA ILE A 227 -1.09 14.61 -2.86
C ILE A 227 -0.89 13.54 -1.79
N THR A 228 -0.50 13.94 -0.58
CA THR A 228 -0.28 12.99 0.52
C THR A 228 -0.56 13.64 1.87
N ASN A 229 -0.63 12.83 2.92
CA ASN A 229 -0.76 13.26 4.29
C ASN A 229 0.61 13.62 4.90
N PHE A 230 0.61 14.13 6.12
CA PHE A 230 1.83 14.28 6.92
C PHE A 230 2.39 12.91 7.31
N HIS A 231 3.70 12.82 7.38
CA HIS A 231 4.40 11.59 7.72
C HIS A 231 5.25 11.78 8.98
N VAL A 232 5.39 10.70 9.74
CA VAL A 232 6.23 10.72 10.95
C VAL A 232 7.70 10.87 10.58
N PRO A 233 8.48 11.60 11.39
CA PRO A 233 9.93 11.68 11.22
C PRO A 233 10.59 10.30 11.22
N ARG A 234 11.73 10.19 10.53
CA ARG A 234 12.50 8.93 10.41
C ARG A 234 11.74 7.79 9.75
N SER A 235 10.82 8.09 8.84
CA SER A 235 10.12 7.08 8.03
C SER A 235 10.58 7.11 6.58
N THR A 236 10.46 5.97 5.89
CA THR A 236 10.72 5.88 4.44
C THR A 236 9.77 6.77 3.64
N LEU A 237 8.57 7.01 4.17
CA LEU A 237 7.57 7.90 3.58
C LEU A 237 8.02 9.37 3.64
N MET A 238 8.63 9.79 4.76
CA MET A 238 9.21 11.13 4.86
C MET A 238 10.38 11.32 3.88
N MET A 239 11.18 10.29 3.64
CA MET A 239 12.25 10.32 2.64
C MET A 239 11.69 10.52 1.23
N LEU A 240 10.62 9.80 0.87
CA LEU A 240 9.94 9.95 -0.42
C LEU A 240 9.38 11.37 -0.61
N VAL A 241 8.68 11.90 0.39
CA VAL A 241 8.17 13.29 0.34
C VAL A 241 9.32 14.29 0.17
N SER A 242 10.42 14.07 0.87
CA SER A 242 11.61 14.93 0.77
C SER A 242 12.31 14.86 -0.59
N ALA A 243 12.03 13.84 -1.40
CA ALA A 243 12.53 13.74 -2.76
C ALA A 243 11.82 14.71 -3.75
N PHE A 244 10.58 15.14 -3.43
CA PHE A 244 9.86 16.14 -4.25
C PHE A 244 10.24 17.59 -3.96
N SER A 245 10.98 17.85 -2.89
CA SER A 245 11.26 19.20 -2.44
C SER A 245 12.55 19.27 -1.62
N THR A 246 12.92 20.47 -1.18
CA THR A 246 14.06 20.63 -0.27
C THR A 246 13.62 20.44 1.19
N ARG A 247 14.59 20.13 2.05
CA ARG A 247 14.35 20.00 3.50
C ARG A 247 13.71 21.26 4.08
N GLU A 248 14.20 22.46 3.64
CA GLU A 248 13.73 23.77 4.13
C GLU A 248 12.27 24.05 3.76
N GLN A 249 11.78 23.44 2.66
CA GLN A 249 10.39 23.60 2.20
C GLN A 249 9.42 22.64 2.89
N ILE A 250 9.93 21.52 3.40
CA ILE A 250 9.11 20.48 4.03
C ILE A 250 9.02 20.67 5.55
N MET A 251 10.05 21.23 6.18
CA MET A 251 10.13 21.45 7.63
C MET A 251 9.74 22.87 8.03
#